data_4bf87269d1d296966b86bbb043984efd
#
_entry.id   4bf87269d1d296966b86bbb043984efd
#
_cell.length_a   1.000
_cell.length_b   1.000
_cell.length_c   1.000
_cell.angle_alpha   90.00
_cell.angle_beta   90.00
_cell.angle_gamma   90.00
#
_symmetry.space_group_name_H-M   'P 1'
#
loop_
_entity.id
_entity.type
_entity.pdbx_description
1 polymer ?
#
loop_
_entity_poly.entity_id
_entity_poly.type
_entity_poly.pdbx_seq_one_letter_code
_entity_poly.pdbx_strand_id
1 'polypeptide(L)'
;MLLSVIIPVYNVVGTLRRCVDSVLAQGIDDMEMIIVDDGSTDGSAVICDKYKSPRAIVVHQANAGLSEARNEGLRLARGEFVTFVDSDDYIEPDTYPALLERMARADVDILEYSIVREGGRGPVSRIVFPDHDYTDMAAYWLCGKAYAHTYAWNKIYKRQLFGHVRFPKGKKFEDVSTLWNLLREARKVETTSLGAYHYTVNPLGITQRAGGAEYRDLLDAHLQIVSSKMLNAHQEGFCEYYRHVLDIQLQTYIYTGDMSDVKLPMMRFLGSLKLLSLNVLGMRGLCRLVRAVKHYL
;
A
#
# COMPACT_ATOMS: atom_id res chain seq x y z
N MET A 1 0.84 3.38 -25.73
CA MET A 1 1.54 3.24 -24.42
C MET A 1 0.74 2.29 -23.56
N LEU A 2 1.31 1.13 -23.25
CA LEU A 2 0.63 0.10 -22.49
C LEU A 2 0.80 0.30 -20.99
N LEU A 3 2.02 0.54 -20.50
CA LEU A 3 2.31 0.65 -19.07
C LEU A 3 3.02 1.97 -18.74
N SER A 4 2.55 2.65 -17.71
CA SER A 4 3.28 3.74 -17.04
C SER A 4 3.78 3.24 -15.68
N VAL A 5 5.09 3.27 -15.45
CA VAL A 5 5.73 2.95 -14.17
C VAL A 5 6.10 4.24 -13.47
N ILE A 6 5.50 4.50 -12.31
CA ILE A 6 5.72 5.71 -11.51
C ILE A 6 6.69 5.40 -10.38
N ILE A 7 7.78 6.16 -10.31
CA ILE A 7 8.86 6.00 -9.33
C ILE A 7 8.99 7.30 -8.52
N PRO A 8 8.38 7.40 -7.33
CA PRO A 8 8.62 8.53 -6.43
C PRO A 8 10.02 8.43 -5.82
N VAL A 9 10.75 9.53 -5.79
CA VAL A 9 12.15 9.59 -5.34
C VAL A 9 12.30 10.66 -4.28
N TYR A 10 12.88 10.30 -3.12
CA TYR A 10 13.29 11.26 -2.10
C TYR A 10 14.44 10.72 -1.26
N ASN A 11 15.65 11.28 -1.43
CA ASN A 11 16.85 10.94 -0.66
C ASN A 11 17.16 9.43 -0.63
N VAL A 12 17.37 8.84 -1.81
CA VAL A 12 17.61 7.40 -2.03
C VAL A 12 18.81 7.14 -2.98
N VAL A 13 19.83 7.96 -2.90
CA VAL A 13 21.01 7.92 -3.78
C VAL A 13 21.64 6.53 -3.89
N GLY A 14 21.57 5.73 -2.80
CA GLY A 14 22.18 4.39 -2.73
C GLY A 14 21.38 3.27 -3.42
N THR A 15 20.08 3.44 -3.63
CA THR A 15 19.18 2.38 -4.12
C THR A 15 18.56 2.70 -5.48
N LEU A 16 18.44 3.99 -5.81
CA LEU A 16 17.72 4.48 -6.99
C LEU A 16 18.15 3.81 -8.30
N ARG A 17 19.47 3.59 -8.50
CA ARG A 17 19.97 2.93 -9.74
C ARG A 17 19.42 1.52 -9.86
N ARG A 18 19.53 0.71 -8.79
CA ARG A 18 19.00 -0.66 -8.77
C ARG A 18 17.51 -0.68 -9.11
N CYS A 19 16.75 0.23 -8.51
CA CYS A 19 15.31 0.37 -8.76
C CYS A 19 15.03 0.62 -10.24
N VAL A 20 15.58 1.71 -10.81
CA VAL A 20 15.30 2.11 -12.19
C VAL A 20 15.81 1.06 -13.19
N ASP A 21 17.02 0.52 -12.96
CA ASP A 21 17.60 -0.51 -13.85
C ASP A 21 16.76 -1.79 -13.86
N SER A 22 16.14 -2.18 -12.72
CA SER A 22 15.23 -3.32 -12.65
C SER A 22 13.93 -3.13 -13.45
N VAL A 23 13.44 -1.90 -13.53
CA VAL A 23 12.27 -1.54 -14.36
C VAL A 23 12.65 -1.56 -15.84
N LEU A 24 13.80 -1.00 -16.20
CA LEU A 24 14.30 -1.04 -17.59
C LEU A 24 14.55 -2.48 -18.07
N ALA A 25 15.05 -3.34 -17.18
CA ALA A 25 15.33 -4.75 -17.48
C ALA A 25 14.06 -5.59 -17.76
N GLN A 26 12.84 -5.04 -17.53
CA GLN A 26 11.60 -5.73 -17.91
C GLN A 26 11.40 -5.86 -19.44
N GLY A 27 12.16 -5.14 -20.24
CA GLY A 27 12.21 -5.32 -21.71
C GLY A 27 10.91 -5.00 -22.45
N ILE A 28 10.06 -4.12 -21.90
CA ILE A 28 8.77 -3.75 -22.49
C ILE A 28 8.94 -2.52 -23.41
N ASP A 29 8.73 -2.70 -24.70
CA ASP A 29 8.88 -1.61 -25.67
C ASP A 29 7.82 -0.51 -25.51
N ASP A 30 6.59 -0.87 -25.17
CA ASP A 30 5.48 0.06 -25.00
C ASP A 30 5.26 0.48 -23.55
N MET A 31 6.36 0.79 -22.84
CA MET A 31 6.39 1.25 -21.46
C MET A 31 7.00 2.65 -21.36
N GLU A 32 6.47 3.47 -20.46
CA GLU A 32 7.12 4.70 -20.01
C GLU A 32 7.43 4.63 -18.52
N MET A 33 8.51 5.25 -18.12
CA MET A 33 8.82 5.54 -16.71
C MET A 33 8.57 7.00 -16.41
N ILE A 34 8.04 7.27 -15.22
CA ILE A 34 7.84 8.63 -14.70
C ILE A 34 8.52 8.68 -13.34
N ILE A 35 9.71 9.28 -13.32
CA ILE A 35 10.52 9.45 -12.12
C ILE A 35 10.20 10.82 -11.55
N VAL A 36 9.66 10.86 -10.34
CA VAL A 36 9.29 12.12 -9.67
C VAL A 36 10.19 12.34 -8.46
N ASP A 37 11.18 13.20 -8.62
CA ASP A 37 12.06 13.64 -7.54
C ASP A 37 11.36 14.68 -6.68
N ASP A 38 11.02 14.32 -5.46
CA ASP A 38 10.30 15.12 -4.48
C ASP A 38 11.25 15.99 -3.64
N GLY A 39 12.17 16.71 -4.32
CA GLY A 39 13.08 17.66 -3.70
C GLY A 39 14.23 16.99 -2.95
N SER A 40 14.86 15.97 -3.52
CA SER A 40 16.02 15.30 -2.92
C SER A 40 17.22 16.21 -2.75
N THR A 41 17.98 16.01 -1.65
CA THR A 41 19.17 16.78 -1.28
C THR A 41 20.45 15.95 -1.20
N ASP A 42 20.36 14.63 -1.47
CA ASP A 42 21.46 13.66 -1.32
C ASP A 42 22.18 13.30 -2.63
N GLY A 43 21.81 13.93 -3.75
CA GLY A 43 22.32 13.61 -5.08
C GLY A 43 21.40 12.68 -5.90
N SER A 44 20.27 12.23 -5.38
CA SER A 44 19.28 11.43 -6.12
C SER A 44 18.79 12.16 -7.38
N ALA A 45 18.56 13.48 -7.31
CA ALA A 45 18.16 14.31 -8.45
C ALA A 45 19.11 14.17 -9.65
N VAL A 46 20.43 14.19 -9.40
CA VAL A 46 21.45 14.03 -10.45
C VAL A 46 21.42 12.62 -11.06
N ILE A 47 21.03 11.61 -10.28
CA ILE A 47 20.85 10.25 -10.80
C ILE A 47 19.59 10.20 -11.67
N CYS A 48 18.47 10.79 -11.23
CA CYS A 48 17.23 10.87 -12.03
C CYS A 48 17.50 11.44 -13.43
N ASP A 49 18.24 12.56 -13.52
CA ASP A 49 18.54 13.21 -14.79
C ASP A 49 19.28 12.33 -15.81
N LYS A 50 20.05 11.33 -15.34
CA LYS A 50 20.77 10.39 -16.24
C LYS A 50 19.84 9.42 -16.95
N TYR A 51 18.62 9.25 -16.49
CA TYR A 51 17.61 8.37 -17.07
C TYR A 51 16.66 9.08 -18.04
N LYS A 52 16.74 10.41 -18.17
CA LYS A 52 15.92 11.16 -19.13
C LYS A 52 16.06 10.60 -20.54
N SER A 53 14.93 10.24 -21.13
CA SER A 53 14.85 9.69 -22.49
C SER A 53 13.44 9.89 -23.05
N PRO A 54 13.18 9.60 -24.33
CA PRO A 54 11.83 9.64 -24.88
C PRO A 54 10.81 8.75 -24.14
N ARG A 55 11.28 7.73 -23.41
CA ARG A 55 10.46 6.79 -22.62
C ARG A 55 10.58 6.99 -21.10
N ALA A 56 11.40 7.92 -20.65
CA ALA A 56 11.57 8.21 -19.21
C ALA A 56 11.47 9.71 -18.94
N ILE A 57 10.33 10.09 -18.35
CA ILE A 57 10.05 11.44 -17.92
C ILE A 57 10.63 11.63 -16.51
N VAL A 58 11.43 12.67 -16.31
CA VAL A 58 11.95 13.05 -15.00
C VAL A 58 11.37 14.40 -14.63
N VAL A 59 10.76 14.47 -13.45
CA VAL A 59 10.18 15.70 -12.87
C VAL A 59 10.84 15.96 -11.54
N HIS A 60 11.23 17.21 -11.29
CA HIS A 60 11.68 17.69 -10.00
C HIS A 60 10.64 18.64 -9.43
N GLN A 61 10.24 18.40 -8.19
CA GLN A 61 9.30 19.25 -7.46
C GLN A 61 9.85 19.64 -6.08
N ALA A 62 9.32 20.69 -5.49
CA ALA A 62 9.56 20.95 -4.07
C ALA A 62 8.96 19.80 -3.24
N ASN A 63 9.65 19.41 -2.15
CA ASN A 63 9.17 18.31 -1.32
C ASN A 63 7.73 18.53 -0.85
N ALA A 64 6.85 17.65 -1.26
CA ALA A 64 5.43 17.66 -0.95
C ALA A 64 4.93 16.32 -0.38
N GLY A 65 5.82 15.32 -0.30
CA GLY A 65 5.59 14.00 0.26
C GLY A 65 5.17 12.95 -0.77
N LEU A 66 5.25 11.69 -0.38
CA LEU A 66 5.06 10.51 -1.22
C LEU A 66 3.75 10.53 -2.01
N SER A 67 2.63 10.92 -1.36
CA SER A 67 1.32 11.04 -2.02
C SER A 67 1.35 12.01 -3.20
N GLU A 68 1.97 13.18 -3.03
CA GLU A 68 2.03 14.18 -4.09
C GLU A 68 2.97 13.75 -5.22
N ALA A 69 4.08 13.08 -4.90
CA ALA A 69 4.96 12.52 -5.92
C ALA A 69 4.25 11.45 -6.77
N ARG A 70 3.49 10.53 -6.13
CA ARG A 70 2.67 9.56 -6.85
C ARG A 70 1.55 10.23 -7.66
N ASN A 71 0.90 11.26 -7.12
CA ASN A 71 -0.16 12.00 -7.81
C ASN A 71 0.38 12.77 -9.03
N GLU A 72 1.58 13.35 -8.94
CA GLU A 72 2.22 14.00 -10.08
C GLU A 72 2.58 12.97 -11.17
N GLY A 73 3.10 11.79 -10.78
CA GLY A 73 3.30 10.69 -11.71
C GLY A 73 2.02 10.28 -12.41
N LEU A 74 0.91 10.13 -11.67
CA LEU A 74 -0.41 9.82 -12.24
C LEU A 74 -0.91 10.89 -13.23
N ARG A 75 -0.64 12.16 -12.97
CA ARG A 75 -1.01 13.27 -13.86
C ARG A 75 -0.32 13.17 -15.22
N LEU A 76 0.91 12.66 -15.24
CA LEU A 76 1.74 12.54 -16.43
C LEU A 76 1.55 11.19 -17.16
N ALA A 77 1.04 10.19 -16.46
CA ALA A 77 0.86 8.83 -16.99
C ALA A 77 -0.09 8.80 -18.18
N ARG A 78 0.35 8.12 -19.26
CA ARG A 78 -0.37 7.96 -20.52
C ARG A 78 -0.71 6.49 -20.82
N GLY A 79 -0.09 5.56 -20.08
CA GLY A 79 -0.33 4.12 -20.25
C GLY A 79 -1.80 3.75 -19.99
N GLU A 80 -2.24 2.68 -20.59
CA GLU A 80 -3.51 2.03 -20.28
C GLU A 80 -3.49 1.51 -18.85
N PHE A 81 -2.36 0.95 -18.46
CA PHE A 81 -2.08 0.48 -17.12
C PHE A 81 -1.07 1.37 -16.40
N VAL A 82 -1.13 1.37 -15.08
CA VAL A 82 -0.19 2.08 -14.20
C VAL A 82 0.25 1.18 -13.05
N THR A 83 1.51 1.29 -12.67
CA THR A 83 2.08 0.67 -11.47
C THR A 83 3.03 1.64 -10.78
N PHE A 84 3.36 1.35 -9.54
CA PHE A 84 4.28 2.15 -8.73
C PHE A 84 5.47 1.28 -8.31
N VAL A 85 6.64 1.90 -8.19
CA VAL A 85 7.83 1.25 -7.62
C VAL A 85 8.48 2.23 -6.67
N ASP A 86 8.57 1.86 -5.39
CA ASP A 86 9.28 2.68 -4.41
C ASP A 86 10.79 2.61 -4.67
N SER A 87 11.46 3.73 -4.62
CA SER A 87 12.83 3.90 -5.14
C SER A 87 13.94 3.22 -4.32
N ASP A 88 13.60 2.62 -3.19
CA ASP A 88 14.48 1.76 -2.39
C ASP A 88 14.29 0.26 -2.68
N ASP A 89 13.33 -0.10 -3.55
CA ASP A 89 12.94 -1.45 -3.93
C ASP A 89 13.35 -1.80 -5.37
N TYR A 90 12.98 -3.00 -5.86
CA TYR A 90 13.20 -3.41 -7.25
C TYR A 90 12.25 -4.52 -7.69
N ILE A 91 12.20 -4.78 -8.99
CA ILE A 91 11.32 -5.75 -9.62
C ILE A 91 12.12 -6.98 -10.07
N GLU A 92 11.61 -8.19 -9.82
CA GLU A 92 12.16 -9.44 -10.33
C GLU A 92 12.13 -9.43 -11.87
N PRO A 93 13.16 -9.97 -12.56
CA PRO A 93 13.14 -10.09 -14.02
C PRO A 93 11.87 -10.75 -14.56
N ASP A 94 11.44 -10.37 -15.75
CA ASP A 94 10.29 -10.92 -16.49
C ASP A 94 8.93 -10.81 -15.76
N THR A 95 8.84 -10.00 -14.69
CA THR A 95 7.61 -9.83 -13.92
C THR A 95 6.53 -9.11 -14.72
N TYR A 96 6.81 -7.91 -15.24
CA TYR A 96 5.79 -7.11 -15.90
C TYR A 96 5.28 -7.70 -17.22
N PRO A 97 6.11 -8.31 -18.10
CA PRO A 97 5.59 -8.96 -19.30
C PRO A 97 4.51 -10.01 -18.99
N ALA A 98 4.77 -10.90 -18.03
CA ALA A 98 3.83 -11.95 -17.63
C ALA A 98 2.53 -11.37 -17.03
N LEU A 99 2.65 -10.33 -16.19
CA LEU A 99 1.49 -9.68 -15.56
C LEU A 99 0.63 -8.93 -16.58
N LEU A 100 1.24 -8.22 -17.53
CA LEU A 100 0.52 -7.47 -18.57
C LEU A 100 -0.22 -8.40 -19.53
N GLU A 101 0.38 -9.54 -19.88
CA GLU A 101 -0.30 -10.55 -20.67
C GLU A 101 -1.59 -11.04 -19.95
N ARG A 102 -1.49 -11.24 -18.62
CA ARG A 102 -2.63 -11.65 -17.80
C ARG A 102 -3.70 -10.57 -17.72
N MET A 103 -3.32 -9.30 -17.48
CA MET A 103 -4.23 -8.15 -17.49
C MET A 103 -5.03 -8.05 -18.79
N ALA A 104 -4.35 -8.21 -19.94
CA ALA A 104 -4.97 -8.09 -21.24
C ALA A 104 -5.97 -9.23 -21.54
N ARG A 105 -5.68 -10.45 -21.08
CA ARG A 105 -6.55 -11.63 -21.32
C ARG A 105 -7.81 -11.64 -20.49
N ALA A 106 -7.75 -11.15 -19.25
CA ALA A 106 -8.79 -11.39 -18.24
C ALA A 106 -9.66 -10.17 -17.93
N ASP A 107 -9.49 -9.05 -18.64
CA ASP A 107 -10.16 -7.74 -18.37
C ASP A 107 -10.14 -7.34 -16.90
N VAL A 108 -8.96 -7.49 -16.28
CA VAL A 108 -8.75 -7.21 -14.86
C VAL A 108 -8.56 -5.71 -14.63
N ASP A 109 -9.20 -5.18 -13.61
CA ASP A 109 -9.05 -3.76 -13.24
C ASP A 109 -7.84 -3.52 -12.33
N ILE A 110 -7.55 -4.48 -11.42
CA ILE A 110 -6.39 -4.47 -10.52
C ILE A 110 -5.81 -5.89 -10.47
N LEU A 111 -4.52 -6.04 -10.77
CA LEU A 111 -3.79 -7.30 -10.63
C LEU A 111 -2.77 -7.17 -9.51
N GLU A 112 -2.89 -8.00 -8.47
CA GLU A 112 -1.96 -8.07 -7.35
C GLU A 112 -1.04 -9.28 -7.48
N TYR A 113 0.26 -9.07 -7.22
CA TYR A 113 1.29 -10.09 -7.42
C TYR A 113 2.23 -10.24 -6.22
N SER A 114 3.01 -11.32 -6.21
CA SER A 114 3.83 -11.77 -5.09
C SER A 114 4.88 -10.76 -4.63
N ILE A 115 5.27 -10.86 -3.36
CA ILE A 115 6.24 -10.00 -2.70
C ILE A 115 7.38 -10.86 -2.16
N VAL A 116 8.62 -10.44 -2.39
CA VAL A 116 9.81 -10.94 -1.70
C VAL A 116 10.24 -9.84 -0.72
N ARG A 117 10.26 -10.15 0.55
CA ARG A 117 10.73 -9.24 1.59
C ARG A 117 12.16 -9.61 1.97
N GLU A 118 13.08 -8.66 1.84
CA GLU A 118 14.49 -8.85 2.12
C GLU A 118 15.07 -7.70 2.94
N GLY A 119 16.23 -7.93 3.53
CA GLY A 119 16.84 -6.98 4.45
C GLY A 119 16.23 -7.06 5.86
N GLY A 120 16.77 -6.29 6.80
CA GLY A 120 16.41 -6.36 8.20
C GLY A 120 17.08 -7.53 8.94
N ARG A 121 16.53 -7.89 10.13
CA ARG A 121 17.12 -8.92 11.01
C ARG A 121 16.61 -10.34 10.73
N GLY A 122 15.64 -10.51 9.85
CA GLY A 122 15.02 -11.79 9.55
C GLY A 122 15.50 -12.40 8.24
N PRO A 123 15.19 -13.69 7.99
CA PRO A 123 15.43 -14.32 6.70
C PRO A 123 14.61 -13.66 5.60
N VAL A 124 15.06 -13.82 4.34
CA VAL A 124 14.24 -13.50 3.17
C VAL A 124 12.92 -14.27 3.25
N SER A 125 11.82 -13.59 3.07
CA SER A 125 10.49 -14.20 3.07
C SER A 125 9.73 -13.84 1.80
N ARG A 126 8.95 -14.79 1.28
CA ARG A 126 8.09 -14.57 0.11
C ARG A 126 6.62 -14.67 0.53
N ILE A 127 5.85 -13.64 0.17
CA ILE A 127 4.40 -13.66 0.26
C ILE A 127 3.89 -14.00 -1.13
N VAL A 128 3.30 -15.16 -1.27
CA VAL A 128 2.76 -15.64 -2.54
C VAL A 128 1.25 -15.50 -2.49
N PHE A 129 0.70 -14.79 -3.47
CA PHE A 129 -0.75 -14.72 -3.66
C PHE A 129 -1.18 -15.86 -4.58
N PRO A 130 -2.18 -16.67 -4.19
CA PRO A 130 -2.72 -17.68 -5.10
C PRO A 130 -3.43 -17.01 -6.28
N ASP A 131 -3.47 -17.70 -7.40
CA ASP A 131 -4.27 -17.27 -8.54
C ASP A 131 -5.74 -17.30 -8.18
N HIS A 132 -6.38 -16.14 -8.12
CA HIS A 132 -7.79 -16.01 -7.75
C HIS A 132 -8.42 -14.76 -8.33
N ASP A 133 -9.68 -14.87 -8.78
CA ASP A 133 -10.50 -13.78 -9.31
C ASP A 133 -11.50 -13.31 -8.26
N TYR A 134 -11.53 -12.02 -7.99
CA TYR A 134 -12.53 -11.37 -7.15
C TYR A 134 -13.40 -10.43 -7.99
N THR A 135 -14.69 -10.69 -8.04
CA THR A 135 -15.71 -9.80 -8.60
C THR A 135 -16.54 -9.12 -7.51
N ASP A 136 -16.43 -9.60 -6.27
CA ASP A 136 -16.90 -8.91 -5.06
C ASP A 136 -15.72 -8.25 -4.36
N MET A 137 -15.69 -6.93 -4.38
CA MET A 137 -14.61 -6.14 -3.79
C MET A 137 -14.59 -6.22 -2.26
N ALA A 138 -15.75 -6.46 -1.63
CA ALA A 138 -15.82 -6.72 -0.19
C ALA A 138 -15.18 -8.08 0.15
N ALA A 139 -15.39 -9.11 -0.68
CA ALA A 139 -14.73 -10.40 -0.52
C ALA A 139 -13.21 -10.29 -0.70
N TYR A 140 -12.72 -9.52 -1.70
CA TYR A 140 -11.28 -9.24 -1.83
C TYR A 140 -10.73 -8.56 -0.59
N TRP A 141 -11.43 -7.54 -0.06
CA TRP A 141 -11.00 -6.84 1.16
C TRP A 141 -10.97 -7.74 2.37
N LEU A 142 -12.04 -8.51 2.60
CA LEU A 142 -12.25 -9.30 3.82
C LEU A 142 -11.59 -10.68 3.76
N CYS A 143 -11.94 -11.50 2.75
CA CYS A 143 -11.47 -12.88 2.61
C CYS A 143 -10.09 -12.95 1.97
N GLY A 144 -9.81 -12.10 0.98
CA GLY A 144 -8.49 -11.89 0.40
C GLY A 144 -7.54 -11.15 1.35
N LYS A 145 -8.05 -10.57 2.44
CA LYS A 145 -7.29 -9.81 3.45
C LYS A 145 -6.52 -8.62 2.85
N ALA A 146 -7.04 -8.01 1.80
CA ALA A 146 -6.40 -6.89 1.13
C ALA A 146 -6.05 -5.75 2.10
N TYR A 147 -6.79 -5.61 3.22
CA TYR A 147 -6.49 -4.67 4.29
C TYR A 147 -5.11 -4.84 4.95
N ALA A 148 -4.49 -6.01 4.82
CA ALA A 148 -3.17 -6.30 5.36
C ALA A 148 -2.03 -6.07 4.34
N HIS A 149 -2.37 -5.86 3.06
CA HIS A 149 -1.43 -5.66 1.96
C HIS A 149 -1.93 -4.59 0.97
N THR A 150 -2.29 -3.44 1.50
CA THR A 150 -2.82 -2.29 0.73
C THR A 150 -1.77 -1.61 -0.16
N TYR A 151 -0.55 -2.10 -0.18
CA TYR A 151 0.58 -1.51 -0.90
C TYR A 151 0.24 -1.15 -2.34
N ALA A 152 0.62 0.06 -2.77
CA ALA A 152 0.42 0.49 -4.15
C ALA A 152 1.35 -0.24 -5.14
N TRP A 153 2.55 -0.64 -4.67
CA TRP A 153 3.66 -1.07 -5.50
C TRP A 153 3.62 -2.54 -5.98
N ASN A 154 2.86 -3.45 -5.32
CA ASN A 154 2.70 -4.83 -5.79
C ASN A 154 1.41 -5.04 -6.60
N LYS A 155 0.98 -4.01 -7.29
CA LYS A 155 -0.25 -4.06 -8.10
C LYS A 155 -0.07 -3.34 -9.43
N ILE A 156 -0.74 -3.85 -10.46
CA ILE A 156 -0.94 -3.15 -11.73
C ILE A 156 -2.41 -2.77 -11.80
N TYR A 157 -2.68 -1.53 -12.17
CA TYR A 157 -4.02 -0.94 -12.19
C TYR A 157 -4.39 -0.49 -13.60
N LYS A 158 -5.64 -0.64 -14.01
CA LYS A 158 -6.15 0.16 -15.11
C LYS A 158 -6.09 1.64 -14.71
N ARG A 159 -5.40 2.47 -15.49
CA ARG A 159 -5.20 3.90 -15.19
C ARG A 159 -6.53 4.65 -15.02
N GLN A 160 -7.59 4.25 -15.72
CA GLN A 160 -8.92 4.87 -15.58
C GLN A 160 -9.47 4.85 -14.16
N LEU A 161 -9.10 3.88 -13.30
CA LEU A 161 -9.52 3.85 -11.90
C LEU A 161 -9.05 5.09 -11.12
N PHE A 162 -7.95 5.70 -11.53
CA PHE A 162 -7.44 6.94 -10.95
C PHE A 162 -8.11 8.21 -11.53
N GLY A 163 -9.24 8.09 -12.25
CA GLY A 163 -9.96 9.25 -12.79
C GLY A 163 -10.28 10.30 -11.70
N HIS A 164 -10.86 9.85 -10.60
CA HIS A 164 -11.21 10.70 -9.45
C HIS A 164 -10.47 10.33 -8.16
N VAL A 165 -9.76 9.21 -8.14
CA VAL A 165 -9.01 8.75 -6.97
C VAL A 165 -7.59 9.32 -6.98
N ARG A 166 -7.16 9.85 -5.85
CA ARG A 166 -5.80 10.34 -5.63
C ARG A 166 -5.29 9.88 -4.28
N PHE A 167 -3.97 9.78 -4.14
CA PHE A 167 -3.34 9.58 -2.85
C PHE A 167 -3.57 10.81 -1.98
N PRO A 168 -4.05 10.64 -0.73
CA PRO A 168 -4.37 11.78 0.14
C PRO A 168 -3.10 12.53 0.57
N LYS A 169 -3.08 13.83 0.29
CA LYS A 169 -1.96 14.71 0.64
C LYS A 169 -1.72 14.77 2.14
N GLY A 170 -0.44 14.68 2.54
CA GLY A 170 0.00 14.84 3.93
C GLY A 170 -0.41 13.72 4.87
N LYS A 171 -1.03 12.63 4.37
CA LYS A 171 -1.36 11.46 5.16
C LYS A 171 -0.27 10.41 5.06
N LYS A 172 -0.08 9.64 6.15
CA LYS A 172 0.72 8.42 6.16
C LYS A 172 -0.20 7.22 6.03
N PHE A 173 0.37 6.10 5.53
CA PHE A 173 -0.43 4.92 5.17
C PHE A 173 -1.57 5.25 4.18
N GLU A 174 -1.27 6.15 3.26
CA GLU A 174 -2.15 6.67 2.22
C GLU A 174 -2.71 5.57 1.32
N ASP A 175 -1.98 4.46 1.20
CA ASP A 175 -2.34 3.30 0.38
C ASP A 175 -3.65 2.67 0.83
N VAL A 176 -3.95 2.67 2.15
CA VAL A 176 -5.18 2.08 2.71
C VAL A 176 -6.43 2.72 2.13
N SER A 177 -6.52 4.05 2.24
CA SER A 177 -7.67 4.79 1.73
C SER A 177 -7.69 4.83 0.21
N THR A 178 -6.53 4.88 -0.43
CA THR A 178 -6.41 4.88 -1.90
C THR A 178 -6.90 3.56 -2.48
N LEU A 179 -6.40 2.41 -1.99
CA LEU A 179 -6.87 1.10 -2.46
C LEU A 179 -8.37 0.94 -2.24
N TRP A 180 -8.89 1.30 -1.04
CA TRP A 180 -10.32 1.23 -0.77
C TRP A 180 -11.15 2.04 -1.77
N ASN A 181 -10.72 3.26 -2.09
CA ASN A 181 -11.42 4.09 -3.07
C ASN A 181 -11.33 3.51 -4.49
N LEU A 182 -10.20 2.91 -4.87
CA LEU A 182 -10.06 2.21 -6.16
C LEU A 182 -10.98 0.98 -6.24
N LEU A 183 -11.15 0.23 -5.15
CA LEU A 183 -12.07 -0.91 -5.10
C LEU A 183 -13.55 -0.52 -5.28
N ARG A 184 -13.92 0.73 -4.98
CA ARG A 184 -15.28 1.23 -5.25
C ARG A 184 -15.55 1.47 -6.72
N GLU A 185 -14.51 1.64 -7.51
CA GLU A 185 -14.57 1.86 -8.97
C GLU A 185 -14.25 0.57 -9.76
N ALA A 186 -13.56 -0.37 -9.12
CA ALA A 186 -13.15 -1.63 -9.74
C ALA A 186 -14.31 -2.64 -9.84
N ARG A 187 -14.28 -3.45 -10.89
CA ARG A 187 -15.23 -4.55 -11.10
C ARG A 187 -14.58 -5.90 -10.91
N LYS A 188 -13.27 -6.00 -11.16
CA LYS A 188 -12.52 -7.23 -11.06
C LYS A 188 -11.11 -6.98 -10.53
N VAL A 189 -10.77 -7.70 -9.45
CA VAL A 189 -9.41 -7.81 -8.94
C VAL A 189 -8.94 -9.25 -9.13
N GLU A 190 -7.72 -9.41 -9.58
CA GLU A 190 -7.08 -10.71 -9.66
C GLU A 190 -5.82 -10.74 -8.79
N THR A 191 -5.58 -11.84 -8.09
CA THR A 191 -4.30 -12.12 -7.43
C THR A 191 -3.56 -13.19 -8.21
N THR A 192 -2.20 -13.14 -8.20
CA THR A 192 -1.40 -14.13 -8.92
C THR A 192 -0.08 -14.42 -8.23
N SER A 193 0.38 -15.65 -8.41
CA SER A 193 1.70 -16.10 -7.98
C SER A 193 2.84 -15.71 -8.94
N LEU A 194 2.50 -15.18 -10.13
CA LEU A 194 3.46 -14.77 -11.15
C LEU A 194 4.28 -13.56 -10.72
N GLY A 195 5.57 -13.55 -11.05
CA GLY A 195 6.49 -12.44 -10.79
C GLY A 195 6.68 -12.12 -9.32
N ALA A 196 7.51 -11.13 -9.01
CA ALA A 196 7.66 -10.64 -7.65
C ALA A 196 8.15 -9.18 -7.60
N TYR A 197 7.68 -8.50 -6.57
CA TYR A 197 8.21 -7.23 -6.09
C TYR A 197 9.18 -7.49 -4.95
N HIS A 198 10.39 -6.96 -5.03
CA HIS A 198 11.40 -7.07 -3.99
C HIS A 198 11.33 -5.86 -3.07
N TYR A 199 10.68 -6.05 -1.90
CA TYR A 199 10.59 -5.06 -0.85
C TYR A 199 11.84 -5.12 0.04
N THR A 200 12.63 -4.06 0.04
CA THR A 200 13.85 -3.91 0.86
C THR A 200 13.52 -3.23 2.17
N VAL A 201 13.69 -3.92 3.30
CA VAL A 201 13.43 -3.31 4.62
C VAL A 201 14.39 -2.17 4.87
N ASN A 202 13.86 -0.95 4.89
CA ASN A 202 14.60 0.27 5.19
C ASN A 202 14.38 0.69 6.65
N PRO A 203 15.42 0.60 7.53
CA PRO A 203 15.26 1.00 8.94
C PRO A 203 14.89 2.47 9.14
N LEU A 204 15.16 3.31 8.14
CA LEU A 204 14.82 4.74 8.13
C LEU A 204 13.48 5.04 7.44
N GLY A 205 12.83 4.01 6.90
CA GLY A 205 11.56 4.12 6.18
C GLY A 205 10.39 4.56 7.07
N ILE A 206 9.34 5.07 6.43
CA ILE A 206 8.13 5.60 7.09
C ILE A 206 7.52 4.57 8.05
N THR A 207 7.39 3.33 7.62
CA THR A 207 6.79 2.25 8.41
C THR A 207 7.56 1.95 9.70
N GLN A 208 8.90 2.04 9.66
CA GLN A 208 9.74 1.76 10.83
C GLN A 208 9.76 2.90 11.84
N ARG A 209 9.45 4.12 11.41
CA ARG A 209 9.44 5.33 12.24
C ARG A 209 8.03 5.78 12.64
N ALA A 210 7.01 5.01 12.29
CA ALA A 210 5.63 5.36 12.58
C ALA A 210 5.39 5.51 14.08
N GLY A 211 4.83 6.65 14.46
CA GLY A 211 4.46 7.02 15.82
C GLY A 211 2.96 7.33 15.94
N GLY A 212 2.61 8.11 16.96
CA GLY A 212 1.21 8.39 17.27
C GLY A 212 0.43 9.09 16.16
N ALA A 213 1.07 10.02 15.44
CA ALA A 213 0.43 10.75 14.34
C ALA A 213 0.11 9.82 13.15
N GLU A 214 1.09 9.00 12.75
CA GLU A 214 0.94 8.05 11.66
C GLU A 214 -0.11 6.96 11.98
N TYR A 215 -0.14 6.47 13.23
CA TYR A 215 -1.17 5.53 13.66
C TYR A 215 -2.58 6.15 13.71
N ARG A 216 -2.70 7.47 13.98
CA ARG A 216 -4.00 8.19 13.82
C ARG A 216 -4.45 8.19 12.37
N ASP A 217 -3.57 8.50 11.43
CA ASP A 217 -3.89 8.49 10.00
C ASP A 217 -4.35 7.10 9.55
N LEU A 218 -3.63 6.05 9.96
CA LEU A 218 -3.98 4.66 9.69
C LEU A 218 -5.34 4.28 10.28
N LEU A 219 -5.59 4.62 11.56
CA LEU A 219 -6.85 4.38 12.22
C LEU A 219 -8.01 5.09 11.54
N ASP A 220 -7.85 6.38 11.23
CA ASP A 220 -8.89 7.19 10.59
C ASP A 220 -9.27 6.62 9.21
N ALA A 221 -8.30 6.14 8.42
CA ALA A 221 -8.57 5.45 7.17
C ALA A 221 -9.42 4.18 7.37
N HIS A 222 -9.03 3.32 8.32
CA HIS A 222 -9.78 2.09 8.60
C HIS A 222 -11.16 2.34 9.21
N LEU A 223 -11.35 3.41 10.01
CA LEU A 223 -12.66 3.77 10.57
C LEU A 223 -13.67 4.14 9.49
N GLN A 224 -13.23 4.86 8.45
CA GLN A 224 -14.07 5.16 7.29
C GLN A 224 -14.50 3.88 6.56
N ILE A 225 -13.59 2.91 6.44
CA ILE A 225 -13.85 1.63 5.76
C ILE A 225 -14.79 0.75 6.57
N VAL A 226 -14.57 0.61 7.88
CA VAL A 226 -15.47 -0.15 8.79
C VAL A 226 -16.90 0.37 8.75
N SER A 227 -17.06 1.69 8.55
CA SER A 227 -18.35 2.35 8.47
C SER A 227 -18.94 2.39 7.06
N SER A 228 -18.25 1.80 6.08
CA SER A 228 -18.68 1.82 4.67
C SER A 228 -19.89 0.90 4.45
N LYS A 229 -20.82 1.33 3.60
CA LYS A 229 -21.97 0.51 3.16
C LYS A 229 -21.57 -0.71 2.31
N MET A 230 -20.34 -0.78 1.79
CA MET A 230 -19.84 -1.95 1.08
C MET A 230 -19.56 -3.13 2.00
N LEU A 231 -19.40 -2.90 3.30
CA LEU A 231 -19.12 -3.94 4.28
C LEU A 231 -20.33 -4.17 5.19
N ASN A 232 -20.54 -5.44 5.54
CA ASN A 232 -21.55 -5.85 6.49
C ASN A 232 -20.90 -6.67 7.61
N ALA A 233 -21.26 -6.40 8.86
CA ALA A 233 -20.72 -7.08 10.03
C ALA A 233 -20.97 -8.62 10.04
N HIS A 234 -21.90 -9.11 9.25
CA HIS A 234 -22.20 -10.55 9.08
C HIS A 234 -21.46 -11.21 7.92
N GLN A 235 -20.72 -10.44 7.11
CA GLN A 235 -19.93 -11.01 6.02
C GLN A 235 -18.78 -11.86 6.56
N GLU A 236 -18.45 -12.91 5.83
CA GLU A 236 -17.24 -13.70 6.07
C GLU A 236 -15.99 -12.81 6.10
N GLY A 237 -15.08 -13.05 7.03
CA GLY A 237 -13.86 -12.27 7.20
C GLY A 237 -14.03 -10.94 7.96
N PHE A 238 -15.27 -10.41 8.15
CA PHE A 238 -15.45 -9.10 8.81
C PHE A 238 -14.98 -9.09 10.26
N CYS A 239 -15.20 -10.16 11.01
CA CYS A 239 -14.72 -10.27 12.41
C CYS A 239 -13.19 -10.20 12.47
N GLU A 240 -12.48 -10.83 11.52
CA GLU A 240 -11.02 -10.79 11.43
C GLU A 240 -10.53 -9.39 11.05
N TYR A 241 -11.19 -8.74 10.09
CA TYR A 241 -10.92 -7.35 9.74
C TYR A 241 -11.17 -6.39 10.93
N TYR A 242 -12.28 -6.54 11.64
CA TYR A 242 -12.55 -5.74 12.85
C TYR A 242 -11.45 -5.93 13.91
N ARG A 243 -10.98 -7.16 14.10
CA ARG A 243 -9.85 -7.46 15.01
C ARG A 243 -8.57 -6.75 14.56
N HIS A 244 -8.28 -6.72 13.26
CA HIS A 244 -7.16 -5.96 12.71
C HIS A 244 -7.28 -4.46 13.03
N VAL A 245 -8.45 -3.87 12.83
CA VAL A 245 -8.69 -2.45 13.15
C VAL A 245 -8.64 -2.20 14.66
N LEU A 246 -9.09 -3.16 15.48
CA LEU A 246 -8.93 -3.10 16.93
C LEU A 246 -7.45 -3.07 17.33
N ASP A 247 -6.59 -3.83 16.67
CA ASP A 247 -5.14 -3.80 16.93
C ASP A 247 -4.55 -2.42 16.60
N ILE A 248 -4.94 -1.82 15.50
CA ILE A 248 -4.56 -0.45 15.13
C ILE A 248 -5.06 0.55 16.19
N GLN A 249 -6.32 0.43 16.64
CA GLN A 249 -6.88 1.27 17.70
C GLN A 249 -6.07 1.18 18.99
N LEU A 250 -5.70 -0.03 19.39
CA LEU A 250 -4.90 -0.26 20.60
C LEU A 250 -3.49 0.34 20.45
N GLN A 251 -2.85 0.15 19.31
CA GLN A 251 -1.54 0.76 19.03
C GLN A 251 -1.60 2.28 19.03
N THR A 252 -2.62 2.87 18.39
CA THR A 252 -2.84 4.32 18.42
C THR A 252 -2.91 4.83 19.85
N TYR A 253 -3.70 4.20 20.71
CA TYR A 253 -3.82 4.60 22.12
C TYR A 253 -2.53 4.38 22.92
N ILE A 254 -1.79 3.31 22.64
CA ILE A 254 -0.49 3.08 23.28
C ILE A 254 0.49 4.24 23.02
N TYR A 255 0.56 4.70 21.76
CA TYR A 255 1.44 5.78 21.38
C TYR A 255 0.99 7.15 21.87
N THR A 256 -0.31 7.44 21.81
CA THR A 256 -0.83 8.78 22.10
C THR A 256 -1.24 8.96 23.56
N GLY A 257 -1.75 7.93 24.20
CA GLY A 257 -2.36 8.00 25.53
C GLY A 257 -3.63 8.82 25.61
N ASP A 258 -4.12 9.32 24.48
CA ASP A 258 -5.26 10.21 24.41
C ASP A 258 -6.56 9.42 24.23
N MET A 259 -7.50 9.58 25.17
CA MET A 259 -8.82 8.96 25.09
C MET A 259 -9.69 9.49 23.96
N SER A 260 -9.37 10.65 23.39
CA SER A 260 -10.05 11.18 22.21
C SER A 260 -9.72 10.37 20.94
N ASP A 261 -8.62 9.63 20.95
CA ASP A 261 -8.22 8.71 19.87
C ASP A 261 -8.94 7.34 19.95
N VAL A 262 -9.74 7.08 20.98
CA VAL A 262 -10.51 5.84 21.10
C VAL A 262 -11.82 6.01 20.34
N LYS A 263 -11.80 5.72 19.03
CA LYS A 263 -12.85 6.03 18.07
C LYS A 263 -13.54 4.80 17.48
N LEU A 264 -12.89 3.60 17.51
CA LEU A 264 -13.48 2.40 16.91
C LEU A 264 -14.81 2.05 17.56
N PRO A 265 -15.92 1.97 16.79
CA PRO A 265 -17.20 1.56 17.31
C PRO A 265 -17.13 0.16 17.94
N MET A 266 -17.74 0.00 19.11
CA MET A 266 -17.77 -1.28 19.79
C MET A 266 -18.71 -2.25 19.07
N MET A 267 -18.16 -3.35 18.57
CA MET A 267 -18.91 -4.48 18.05
C MET A 267 -18.64 -5.72 18.90
N ARG A 268 -19.63 -6.57 19.06
CA ARG A 268 -19.53 -7.79 19.87
C ARG A 268 -19.28 -8.99 18.97
N PHE A 269 -18.12 -9.58 19.11
CA PHE A 269 -17.75 -10.82 18.44
C PHE A 269 -17.26 -11.83 19.48
N LEU A 270 -17.36 -13.10 19.13
CA LEU A 270 -16.77 -14.22 19.87
C LEU A 270 -15.52 -14.71 19.09
N GLY A 271 -14.65 -15.46 19.74
CA GLY A 271 -13.60 -16.19 19.02
C GLY A 271 -12.14 -15.87 19.38
N SER A 272 -11.86 -14.80 20.13
CA SER A 272 -10.52 -14.56 20.66
C SER A 272 -10.53 -13.94 22.04
N LEU A 273 -9.49 -14.20 22.86
CA LEU A 273 -9.35 -13.58 24.20
C LEU A 273 -9.44 -12.06 24.13
N LYS A 274 -8.89 -11.44 23.09
CA LYS A 274 -8.93 -10.00 22.87
C LYS A 274 -10.36 -9.49 22.68
N LEU A 275 -11.17 -10.17 21.85
CA LEU A 275 -12.57 -9.82 21.63
C LEU A 275 -13.43 -10.09 22.86
N LEU A 276 -13.15 -11.17 23.59
CA LEU A 276 -13.81 -11.43 24.88
C LEU A 276 -13.48 -10.34 25.91
N SER A 277 -12.21 -9.93 26.01
CA SER A 277 -11.80 -8.81 26.86
C SER A 277 -12.47 -7.50 26.45
N LEU A 278 -12.63 -7.23 25.14
CA LEU A 278 -13.36 -6.09 24.63
C LEU A 278 -14.83 -6.13 25.09
N ASN A 279 -15.49 -7.31 25.00
CA ASN A 279 -16.87 -7.46 25.39
C ASN A 279 -17.12 -7.21 26.91
N VAL A 280 -16.12 -7.53 27.74
CA VAL A 280 -16.19 -7.36 29.20
C VAL A 280 -15.80 -5.94 29.64
N LEU A 281 -14.69 -5.43 29.15
CA LEU A 281 -14.09 -4.17 29.61
C LEU A 281 -14.58 -2.95 28.82
N GLY A 282 -15.19 -3.17 27.67
CA GLY A 282 -15.45 -2.12 26.69
C GLY A 282 -14.17 -1.58 26.06
N MET A 283 -14.29 -0.75 25.01
CA MET A 283 -13.14 -0.25 24.26
C MET A 283 -12.17 0.55 25.13
N ARG A 284 -12.69 1.49 25.94
CA ARG A 284 -11.84 2.34 26.81
C ARG A 284 -11.13 1.53 27.90
N GLY A 285 -11.81 0.54 28.49
CA GLY A 285 -11.22 -0.34 29.50
C GLY A 285 -10.11 -1.20 28.91
N LEU A 286 -10.33 -1.78 27.74
CA LEU A 286 -9.32 -2.58 27.04
C LEU A 286 -8.09 -1.73 26.67
N CYS A 287 -8.28 -0.52 26.14
CA CYS A 287 -7.18 0.40 25.82
C CYS A 287 -6.31 0.70 27.06
N ARG A 288 -6.93 1.00 28.20
CA ARG A 288 -6.21 1.26 29.47
C ARG A 288 -5.42 0.03 29.93
N LEU A 289 -6.05 -1.15 29.89
CA LEU A 289 -5.42 -2.40 30.29
C LEU A 289 -4.17 -2.69 29.44
N VAL A 290 -4.31 -2.64 28.11
CA VAL A 290 -3.19 -2.98 27.19
C VAL A 290 -2.03 -2.00 27.34
N ARG A 291 -2.31 -0.70 27.54
CA ARG A 291 -1.27 0.30 27.80
C ARG A 291 -0.56 0.07 29.12
N ALA A 292 -1.30 -0.25 30.17
CA ALA A 292 -0.70 -0.57 31.47
C ALA A 292 0.24 -1.78 31.35
N VAL A 293 -0.21 -2.88 30.73
CA VAL A 293 0.63 -4.07 30.53
C VAL A 293 1.91 -3.76 29.74
N LYS A 294 1.83 -2.94 28.68
CA LYS A 294 3.00 -2.58 27.88
C LYS A 294 4.02 -1.69 28.61
N HIS A 295 3.59 -0.95 29.63
CA HIS A 295 4.52 -0.17 30.49
C HIS A 295 5.25 -1.02 31.53
N TYR A 296 4.79 -2.26 31.79
CA TYR A 296 5.41 -3.18 32.73
C TYR A 296 6.27 -4.27 32.06
N LEU A 297 6.28 -4.37 30.72
CA LEU A 297 7.11 -5.25 29.89
C LEU A 297 8.17 -4.43 29.12
#